data_cfb4bf0b5d89abbefc1ded42f8c9f3b7
#
_entry.id   cfb4bf0b5d89abbefc1ded42f8c9f3b7
#
_cell.length_a   1.000
_cell.length_b   1.000
_cell.length_c   1.000
_cell.angle_alpha   90.00
_cell.angle_beta   90.00
_cell.angle_gamma   90.00
#
_symmetry.space_group_name_H-M   'P 1'
#
loop_
_entity.id
_entity.type
_entity.pdbx_description
1 polymer ?
#
loop_
_entity_poly.entity_id
_entity_poly.type
_entity_poly.pdbx_seq_one_letter_code
_entity_poly.pdbx_strand_id
1 'polypeptide(L)'
;MAKFNYGGQAVIEGVMMRGQRSAAVAVRAPDGEVIVHEELLDSGLYRRPSARWPFVRGVVLLWEMLVLGTRMMMFAATVAQADTAEILATKDADHAPTGSASTADTAVVSAMDPRLILTLLISLAFAIGLFFLLPLGAVGLLHGWIGDGWLSLTIEGAIRLGLLIGYLALIGRIPDIQRVFEYHGAEHKAINALEAGQPLDVAHVRAASRVHTRCGTGFLLIVVVLSIIVFALVGNPPIIWRILSRILLVPVIAAIAYELMRLGAANYRYRIVRWLMAPSLALQGLTTREPDDGQMACAITALERVLREDGVAVPERVV
;
A
#
# COMPACT_ATOMS: atom_id res chain seq x y z
N MET A 1 -13.29 -3.33 23.53
CA MET A 1 -11.94 -3.12 22.98
C MET A 1 -12.08 -2.50 21.60
N ALA A 2 -11.27 -1.49 21.24
CA ALA A 2 -11.31 -0.95 19.89
C ALA A 2 -10.87 -2.05 18.92
N LYS A 3 -11.74 -2.38 17.94
CA LYS A 3 -11.46 -3.41 16.94
C LYS A 3 -10.23 -2.98 16.14
N PHE A 4 -9.17 -3.80 16.12
CA PHE A 4 -7.97 -3.52 15.32
C PHE A 4 -8.36 -3.57 13.83
N ASN A 5 -7.80 -2.66 13.04
CA ASN A 5 -8.05 -2.62 11.60
C ASN A 5 -6.91 -3.35 10.89
N TYR A 6 -7.17 -4.55 10.42
CA TYR A 6 -6.25 -5.28 9.56
C TYR A 6 -6.13 -4.58 8.21
N GLY A 7 -4.98 -4.69 7.60
CA GLY A 7 -4.67 -4.15 6.28
C GLY A 7 -3.53 -4.93 5.66
N GLY A 8 -3.30 -4.74 4.38
CA GLY A 8 -2.26 -5.46 3.68
C GLY A 8 -1.70 -4.69 2.51
N GLN A 9 -0.94 -5.41 1.71
CA GLN A 9 -0.35 -4.93 0.47
C GLN A 9 -0.18 -6.12 -0.47
N ALA A 10 -0.61 -5.97 -1.73
CA ALA A 10 -0.24 -6.92 -2.77
C ALA A 10 1.27 -6.88 -3.02
N VAL A 11 1.87 -8.04 -3.16
CA VAL A 11 3.26 -8.23 -3.56
C VAL A 11 3.31 -9.09 -4.82
N ILE A 12 4.51 -9.34 -5.36
CA ILE A 12 4.68 -10.23 -6.51
C ILE A 12 4.22 -11.63 -6.09
N GLU A 13 3.28 -12.22 -6.83
CA GLU A 13 2.71 -13.56 -6.61
C GLU A 13 2.16 -13.80 -5.20
N GLY A 14 1.75 -12.72 -4.48
CA GLY A 14 1.30 -12.89 -3.11
C GLY A 14 0.64 -11.69 -2.47
N VAL A 15 0.32 -11.86 -1.19
CA VAL A 15 -0.29 -10.85 -0.34
C VAL A 15 0.43 -10.79 1.00
N MET A 16 0.83 -9.58 1.41
CA MET A 16 1.25 -9.30 2.77
C MET A 16 0.05 -8.78 3.57
N MET A 17 -0.15 -9.34 4.75
CA MET A 17 -1.12 -8.86 5.74
C MET A 17 -0.41 -8.36 6.99
N ARG A 18 -0.91 -7.25 7.54
CA ARG A 18 -0.41 -6.65 8.77
C ARG A 18 -1.44 -6.80 9.88
N GLY A 19 -1.03 -7.48 10.94
CA GLY A 19 -1.74 -7.59 12.21
C GLY A 19 -1.29 -6.55 13.24
N GLN A 20 -1.67 -6.77 14.48
CA GLN A 20 -1.30 -5.93 15.61
C GLN A 20 0.12 -6.23 16.10
N ARG A 21 0.51 -7.53 16.09
CA ARG A 21 1.78 -8.03 16.63
C ARG A 21 2.74 -8.50 15.56
N SER A 22 2.21 -8.96 14.43
CA SER A 22 3.01 -9.48 13.33
C SER A 22 2.52 -8.98 11.97
N ALA A 23 3.36 -9.17 10.97
CA ALA A 23 3.00 -9.12 9.57
C ALA A 23 3.37 -10.45 8.94
N ALA A 24 2.52 -10.96 8.08
CA ALA A 24 2.77 -12.18 7.35
C ALA A 24 2.58 -11.94 5.85
N VAL A 25 3.46 -12.50 5.04
CA VAL A 25 3.31 -12.54 3.58
C VAL A 25 3.14 -14.00 3.15
N ALA A 26 2.14 -14.23 2.31
CA ALA A 26 1.95 -15.50 1.63
C ALA A 26 2.22 -15.30 0.14
N VAL A 27 3.12 -16.06 -0.42
CA VAL A 27 3.59 -15.96 -1.82
C VAL A 27 3.44 -17.31 -2.48
N ARG A 28 2.89 -17.33 -3.69
CA ARG A 28 2.81 -18.53 -4.51
C ARG A 28 4.12 -18.72 -5.25
N ALA A 29 4.80 -19.83 -4.95
CA ALA A 29 6.00 -20.25 -5.66
C ALA A 29 5.68 -20.77 -7.08
N PRO A 30 6.70 -20.88 -7.97
CA PRO A 30 6.48 -21.37 -9.35
C PRO A 30 5.88 -22.77 -9.45
N ASP A 31 6.09 -23.64 -8.45
CA ASP A 31 5.49 -24.96 -8.33
C ASP A 31 4.03 -24.97 -7.88
N GLY A 32 3.49 -23.77 -7.54
CA GLY A 32 2.13 -23.59 -7.05
C GLY A 32 1.96 -23.70 -5.53
N GLU A 33 3.02 -24.06 -4.78
CA GLU A 33 2.98 -24.03 -3.32
C GLU A 33 2.89 -22.61 -2.77
N VAL A 34 2.23 -22.45 -1.61
CA VAL A 34 2.14 -21.16 -0.91
C VAL A 34 3.15 -21.13 0.22
N ILE A 35 4.16 -20.28 0.06
CA ILE A 35 5.20 -20.06 1.07
C ILE A 35 4.78 -18.88 1.94
N VAL A 36 4.86 -19.06 3.26
CA VAL A 36 4.48 -18.04 4.25
C VAL A 36 5.72 -17.62 5.02
N HIS A 37 5.96 -16.31 5.03
CA HIS A 37 6.96 -15.70 5.91
C HIS A 37 6.28 -14.76 6.89
N GLU A 38 6.71 -14.76 8.14
CA GLU A 38 6.15 -13.94 9.20
C GLU A 38 7.24 -13.15 9.90
N GLU A 39 6.97 -11.89 10.17
CA GLU A 39 7.84 -10.97 10.91
C GLU A 39 7.08 -10.39 12.11
N LEU A 40 7.64 -10.50 13.30
CA LEU A 40 7.11 -9.84 14.48
C LEU A 40 7.36 -8.35 14.39
N LEU A 41 6.33 -7.56 14.58
CA LEU A 41 6.44 -6.11 14.54
C LEU A 41 7.13 -5.59 15.80
N ASP A 42 8.26 -4.92 15.62
CA ASP A 42 8.92 -4.25 16.73
C ASP A 42 8.02 -3.14 17.29
N SER A 43 7.44 -3.43 18.45
CA SER A 43 6.54 -2.50 19.14
C SER A 43 7.22 -1.24 19.66
N GLY A 44 8.55 -1.09 19.53
CA GLY A 44 9.32 0.01 20.09
C GLY A 44 8.87 1.38 19.60
N LEU A 45 8.55 1.50 18.32
CA LEU A 45 8.07 2.75 17.72
C LEU A 45 6.64 3.10 18.18
N TYR A 46 5.74 2.10 18.30
CA TYR A 46 4.34 2.28 18.73
C TYR A 46 4.19 2.43 20.25
N ARG A 47 5.17 2.01 21.04
CA ARG A 47 5.17 2.21 22.49
C ARG A 47 5.35 3.67 22.89
N ARG A 48 5.89 4.51 22.00
CA ARG A 48 6.04 5.94 22.25
C ARG A 48 4.67 6.62 22.23
N PRO A 49 4.29 7.35 23.30
CA PRO A 49 2.99 8.06 23.36
C PRO A 49 2.78 9.00 22.17
N SER A 50 3.84 9.65 21.67
CA SER A 50 3.81 10.55 20.52
C SER A 50 3.38 9.87 19.21
N ALA A 51 3.69 8.57 19.02
CA ALA A 51 3.28 7.82 17.84
C ALA A 51 1.75 7.57 17.76
N ARG A 52 1.03 7.87 18.84
CA ARG A 52 -0.44 7.76 18.89
C ARG A 52 -1.14 9.10 18.62
N TRP A 53 -0.41 10.20 18.57
CA TRP A 53 -0.98 11.52 18.36
C TRP A 53 -1.56 11.63 16.92
N PRO A 54 -2.68 12.35 16.76
CA PRO A 54 -3.19 12.69 15.43
C PRO A 54 -2.09 13.29 14.57
N PHE A 55 -2.11 13.02 13.29
CA PHE A 55 -1.11 13.40 12.28
C PHE A 55 0.24 12.68 12.42
N VAL A 56 0.83 12.53 13.61
CA VAL A 56 2.09 11.82 13.83
C VAL A 56 1.93 10.32 13.52
N ARG A 57 0.84 9.71 13.99
CA ARG A 57 0.55 8.28 13.75
C ARG A 57 0.46 7.92 12.28
N GLY A 58 -0.05 8.86 11.44
CA GLY A 58 -0.13 8.65 10.00
C GLY A 58 1.26 8.55 9.35
N VAL A 59 2.17 9.45 9.71
CA VAL A 59 3.56 9.44 9.22
C VAL A 59 4.29 8.19 9.68
N VAL A 60 4.15 7.83 10.97
CA VAL A 60 4.76 6.63 11.54
C VAL A 60 4.27 5.37 10.83
N LEU A 61 2.95 5.25 10.62
CA LEU A 61 2.37 4.09 9.92
C LEU A 61 2.81 4.03 8.46
N LEU A 62 2.84 5.15 7.75
CA LEU A 62 3.31 5.21 6.36
C LEU A 62 4.78 4.78 6.25
N TRP A 63 5.62 5.24 7.17
CA TRP A 63 7.03 4.84 7.22
C TRP A 63 7.19 3.35 7.47
N GLU A 64 6.46 2.82 8.46
CA GLU A 64 6.48 1.38 8.75
C GLU A 64 6.01 0.56 7.55
N MET A 65 4.87 0.93 6.95
CA MET A 65 4.35 0.24 5.77
C MET A 65 5.30 0.30 4.58
N LEU A 66 6.04 1.41 4.42
CA LEU A 66 7.06 1.52 3.38
C LEU A 66 8.21 0.54 3.63
N VAL A 67 8.77 0.53 4.85
CA VAL A 67 9.90 -0.34 5.21
C VAL A 67 9.48 -1.81 5.17
N LEU A 68 8.38 -2.15 5.85
CA LEU A 68 7.85 -3.50 5.90
C LEU A 68 7.43 -4.01 4.52
N GLY A 69 6.68 -3.17 3.78
CA GLY A 69 6.23 -3.50 2.43
C GLY A 69 7.40 -3.73 1.47
N THR A 70 8.49 -2.96 1.59
CA THR A 70 9.70 -3.18 0.78
C THR A 70 10.35 -4.51 1.12
N ARG A 71 10.50 -4.86 2.40
CA ARG A 71 11.06 -6.17 2.81
C ARG A 71 10.21 -7.32 2.28
N MET A 72 8.90 -7.28 2.48
CA MET A 72 8.00 -8.32 2.03
C MET A 72 7.94 -8.44 0.49
N MET A 73 8.08 -7.31 -0.21
CA MET A 73 8.19 -7.31 -1.67
C MET A 73 9.50 -7.97 -2.13
N MET A 74 10.61 -7.71 -1.45
CA MET A 74 11.91 -8.36 -1.76
C MET A 74 11.84 -9.86 -1.51
N PHE A 75 11.27 -10.28 -0.37
CA PHE A 75 11.02 -11.69 -0.09
C PHE A 75 10.17 -12.34 -1.19
N ALA A 76 9.06 -11.70 -1.57
CA ALA A 76 8.18 -12.19 -2.63
C ALA A 76 8.90 -12.31 -3.98
N ALA A 77 9.75 -11.34 -4.33
CA ALA A 77 10.55 -11.38 -5.54
C ALA A 77 11.57 -12.53 -5.54
N THR A 78 12.16 -12.82 -4.38
CA THR A 78 13.09 -13.97 -4.22
C THR A 78 12.35 -15.29 -4.42
N VAL A 79 11.20 -15.45 -3.76
CA VAL A 79 10.37 -16.68 -3.89
C VAL A 79 9.89 -16.87 -5.33
N ALA A 80 9.44 -15.81 -5.98
CA ALA A 80 8.92 -15.88 -7.36
C ALA A 80 10.00 -16.22 -8.40
N GLN A 81 11.29 -16.01 -8.08
CA GLN A 81 12.44 -16.26 -8.97
C GLN A 81 13.23 -17.50 -8.60
N ALA A 82 12.99 -18.11 -7.42
CA ALA A 82 13.77 -19.25 -6.95
C ALA A 82 13.34 -20.54 -7.67
N ASP A 83 14.31 -21.38 -8.00
CA ASP A 83 14.03 -22.74 -8.45
C ASP A 83 13.45 -23.56 -7.29
N THR A 84 12.46 -24.41 -7.58
CA THR A 84 11.72 -25.23 -6.61
C THR A 84 12.62 -26.05 -5.68
N ALA A 85 13.78 -26.50 -6.18
CA ALA A 85 14.76 -27.28 -5.40
C ALA A 85 15.44 -26.46 -4.29
N GLU A 86 15.67 -25.17 -4.51
CA GLU A 86 16.30 -24.26 -3.54
C GLU A 86 15.32 -23.90 -2.41
N ILE A 87 14.04 -23.76 -2.77
CA ILE A 87 12.95 -23.50 -1.81
C ILE A 87 12.75 -24.66 -0.84
N LEU A 88 12.79 -25.90 -1.34
CA LEU A 88 12.66 -27.11 -0.51
C LEU A 88 13.84 -27.27 0.46
N ALA A 89 15.06 -26.94 0.04
CA ALA A 89 16.24 -27.00 0.90
C ALA A 89 16.19 -26.00 2.06
N THR A 90 15.56 -24.84 1.87
CA THR A 90 15.35 -23.85 2.96
C THR A 90 14.24 -24.26 3.93
N LYS A 91 13.22 -24.97 3.45
CA LYS A 91 12.10 -25.46 4.26
C LYS A 91 12.52 -26.55 5.27
N ASP A 92 13.45 -27.42 4.89
CA ASP A 92 14.00 -28.45 5.79
C ASP A 92 14.89 -27.86 6.88
N ALA A 93 15.47 -26.68 6.67
CA ALA A 93 16.26 -25.95 7.67
C ALA A 93 15.40 -25.25 8.73
N ASP A 94 14.18 -24.83 8.40
CA ASP A 94 13.26 -24.14 9.34
C ASP A 94 12.58 -25.07 10.35
N HIS A 95 12.70 -26.40 10.20
CA HIS A 95 12.17 -27.40 11.14
C HIS A 95 13.17 -27.80 12.24
N ALA A 96 14.36 -27.21 12.28
CA ALA A 96 15.30 -27.40 13.38
C ALA A 96 14.96 -26.48 14.56
N PRO A 97 14.86 -27.01 15.81
CA PRO A 97 14.45 -26.21 16.96
C PRO A 97 15.53 -25.22 17.36
N THR A 98 15.13 -23.98 17.48
CA THR A 98 15.76 -22.87 18.23
C THR A 98 17.16 -22.42 17.85
N GLY A 99 17.27 -21.19 17.32
CA GLY A 99 18.39 -20.32 17.65
C GLY A 99 19.34 -19.89 16.56
N SER A 100 19.03 -20.07 15.28
CA SER A 100 19.83 -19.43 14.22
C SER A 100 18.91 -18.65 13.29
N ALA A 101 19.22 -17.36 13.10
CA ALA A 101 18.60 -16.53 12.06
C ALA A 101 18.65 -17.31 10.73
N SER A 102 17.47 -17.52 10.14
CA SER A 102 17.29 -18.21 8.86
C SER A 102 18.19 -17.55 7.80
N THR A 103 18.76 -18.36 6.89
CA THR A 103 19.52 -17.84 5.75
C THR A 103 18.68 -16.90 4.86
N ALA A 104 17.36 -17.00 4.90
CA ALA A 104 16.43 -16.05 4.29
C ALA A 104 16.48 -14.68 5.01
N ASP A 105 16.57 -14.63 6.35
CA ASP A 105 16.77 -13.39 7.11
C ASP A 105 18.14 -12.77 6.80
N THR A 106 19.17 -13.59 6.58
CA THR A 106 20.50 -13.10 6.19
C THR A 106 20.52 -12.55 4.76
N ALA A 107 19.73 -13.08 3.86
CA ALA A 107 19.60 -12.56 2.49
C ALA A 107 18.81 -11.22 2.45
N VAL A 108 17.83 -11.04 3.32
CA VAL A 108 17.04 -9.79 3.42
C VAL A 108 17.81 -8.69 4.19
N VAL A 109 18.69 -9.07 5.13
CA VAL A 109 19.53 -8.13 5.92
C VAL A 109 20.90 -7.89 5.27
N SER A 110 21.30 -8.73 4.30
CA SER A 110 22.52 -8.49 3.53
C SER A 110 22.44 -7.13 2.85
N ALA A 111 23.35 -6.25 3.25
CA ALA A 111 23.53 -4.87 2.85
C ALA A 111 22.84 -4.54 1.54
N MET A 112 21.95 -3.55 1.54
CA MET A 112 21.24 -3.08 0.34
C MET A 112 22.21 -3.03 -0.82
N ASP A 113 22.06 -3.93 -1.79
CA ASP A 113 22.89 -3.97 -2.99
C ASP A 113 22.92 -2.54 -3.56
N PRO A 114 24.11 -1.94 -3.84
CA PRO A 114 24.20 -0.62 -4.44
C PRO A 114 23.35 -0.45 -5.71
N ARG A 115 23.12 -1.53 -6.45
CA ARG A 115 22.24 -1.56 -7.61
C ARG A 115 20.79 -1.33 -7.23
N LEU A 116 20.34 -1.91 -6.11
CA LEU A 116 18.97 -1.74 -5.58
C LEU A 116 18.76 -0.28 -5.12
N ILE A 117 19.73 0.28 -4.39
CA ILE A 117 19.70 1.68 -3.97
C ILE A 117 19.63 2.60 -5.21
N LEU A 118 20.45 2.34 -6.22
CA LEU A 118 20.45 3.11 -7.46
C LEU A 118 19.09 3.02 -8.16
N THR A 119 18.51 1.83 -8.26
CA THR A 119 17.17 1.63 -8.85
C THR A 119 16.09 2.39 -8.09
N LEU A 120 16.13 2.36 -6.75
CA LEU A 120 15.20 3.13 -5.91
C LEU A 120 15.36 4.64 -6.10
N LEU A 121 16.62 5.12 -6.18
CA LEU A 121 16.89 6.54 -6.42
C LEU A 121 16.42 6.99 -7.81
N ILE A 122 16.65 6.18 -8.84
CA ILE A 122 16.20 6.47 -10.21
C ILE A 122 14.66 6.47 -10.24
N SER A 123 14.00 5.49 -9.61
CA SER A 123 12.54 5.41 -9.54
C SER A 123 11.94 6.60 -8.79
N LEU A 124 12.56 7.01 -7.68
CA LEU A 124 12.14 8.18 -6.91
C LEU A 124 12.33 9.48 -7.73
N ALA A 125 13.48 9.63 -8.39
CA ALA A 125 13.75 10.78 -9.26
C ALA A 125 12.76 10.85 -10.42
N PHE A 126 12.44 9.71 -11.04
CA PHE A 126 11.42 9.60 -12.07
C PHE A 126 10.02 10.00 -11.56
N ALA A 127 9.62 9.50 -10.38
CA ALA A 127 8.34 9.84 -9.77
C ALA A 127 8.24 11.35 -9.46
N ILE A 128 9.31 11.95 -8.91
CA ILE A 128 9.38 13.39 -8.67
C ILE A 128 9.30 14.16 -9.99
N GLY A 129 10.04 13.73 -11.01
CA GLY A 129 10.01 14.32 -12.35
C GLY A 129 8.60 14.30 -12.94
N LEU A 130 7.97 13.14 -12.94
CA LEU A 130 6.66 12.93 -13.54
C LEU A 130 5.54 13.68 -12.80
N PHE A 131 5.48 13.58 -11.47
CA PHE A 131 4.33 14.09 -10.71
C PHE A 131 4.52 15.50 -10.16
N PHE A 132 5.74 16.03 -10.11
CA PHE A 132 6.00 17.37 -9.60
C PHE A 132 6.61 18.30 -10.65
N LEU A 133 7.66 17.91 -11.35
CA LEU A 133 8.35 18.80 -12.29
C LEU A 133 7.61 18.93 -13.61
N LEU A 134 7.01 17.87 -14.12
CA LEU A 134 6.30 17.91 -15.41
C LEU A 134 5.04 18.81 -15.33
N PRO A 135 4.14 18.71 -14.32
CA PRO A 135 3.04 19.66 -14.18
C PRO A 135 3.50 21.11 -14.03
N LEU A 136 4.54 21.34 -13.20
CA LEU A 136 5.11 22.66 -13.01
C LEU A 136 5.69 23.23 -14.31
N GLY A 137 6.43 22.42 -15.07
CA GLY A 137 6.99 22.81 -16.36
C GLY A 137 5.91 23.08 -17.42
N ALA A 138 4.89 22.21 -17.49
CA ALA A 138 3.77 22.39 -18.41
C ALA A 138 3.03 23.72 -18.16
N VAL A 139 2.75 24.04 -16.90
CA VAL A 139 2.12 25.33 -16.55
C VAL A 139 3.09 26.49 -16.81
N GLY A 140 4.38 26.32 -16.56
CA GLY A 140 5.41 27.31 -16.90
C GLY A 140 5.44 27.69 -18.39
N LEU A 141 5.29 26.71 -19.27
CA LEU A 141 5.18 26.94 -20.72
C LEU A 141 3.89 27.68 -21.11
N LEU A 142 2.82 27.48 -20.35
CA LEU A 142 1.52 28.14 -20.58
C LEU A 142 1.40 29.49 -19.86
N HIS A 143 2.41 29.88 -19.09
CA HIS A 143 2.37 31.09 -18.24
C HIS A 143 1.98 32.36 -18.99
N GLY A 144 2.47 32.53 -20.22
CA GLY A 144 2.12 33.69 -21.06
C GLY A 144 0.64 33.80 -21.42
N TRP A 145 -0.11 32.68 -21.31
CA TRP A 145 -1.54 32.62 -21.65
C TRP A 145 -2.43 32.61 -20.41
N ILE A 146 -1.93 32.03 -19.31
CA ILE A 146 -2.75 31.73 -18.11
C ILE A 146 -2.47 32.74 -16.97
N GLY A 147 -1.27 33.33 -16.95
CA GLY A 147 -0.81 34.22 -15.86
C GLY A 147 -0.49 33.44 -14.56
N ASP A 148 -0.16 34.17 -13.49
CA ASP A 148 0.25 33.64 -12.18
C ASP A 148 -0.91 33.42 -11.18
N GLY A 149 -2.13 33.45 -11.61
CA GLY A 149 -3.30 33.40 -10.74
C GLY A 149 -3.68 31.98 -10.25
N TRP A 150 -4.81 31.91 -9.54
CA TRP A 150 -5.41 30.65 -9.09
C TRP A 150 -5.67 29.67 -10.24
N LEU A 151 -5.87 30.17 -11.47
CA LEU A 151 -6.07 29.34 -12.66
C LEU A 151 -4.84 28.48 -12.98
N SER A 152 -3.64 29.07 -12.87
CA SER A 152 -2.36 28.36 -13.03
C SER A 152 -2.23 27.19 -12.05
N LEU A 153 -2.55 27.41 -10.78
CA LEU A 153 -2.50 26.38 -9.73
C LEU A 153 -3.54 25.27 -9.94
N THR A 154 -4.73 25.65 -10.40
CA THR A 154 -5.80 24.69 -10.72
C THR A 154 -5.42 23.80 -11.90
N ILE A 155 -4.82 24.37 -12.95
CA ILE A 155 -4.35 23.64 -14.13
C ILE A 155 -3.18 22.72 -13.73
N GLU A 156 -2.21 23.20 -12.92
CA GLU A 156 -1.13 22.34 -12.37
C GLU A 156 -1.72 21.12 -11.64
N GLY A 157 -2.73 21.36 -10.80
CA GLY A 157 -3.42 20.30 -10.07
C GLY A 157 -4.18 19.33 -10.97
N ALA A 158 -4.88 19.84 -11.98
CA ALA A 158 -5.61 19.02 -12.95
C ALA A 158 -4.66 18.16 -13.78
N ILE A 159 -3.51 18.69 -14.22
CA ILE A 159 -2.47 17.92 -14.91
C ILE A 159 -1.94 16.81 -13.99
N ARG A 160 -1.65 17.12 -12.72
CA ARG A 160 -1.16 16.13 -11.75
C ARG A 160 -2.17 15.00 -11.53
N LEU A 161 -3.44 15.33 -11.38
CA LEU A 161 -4.51 14.35 -11.26
C LEU A 161 -4.66 13.49 -12.52
N GLY A 162 -4.62 14.13 -13.68
CA GLY A 162 -4.67 13.45 -14.98
C GLY A 162 -3.48 12.49 -15.18
N LEU A 163 -2.28 12.91 -14.77
CA LEU A 163 -1.07 12.07 -14.78
C LEU A 163 -1.20 10.86 -13.84
N LEU A 164 -1.74 11.05 -12.63
CA LEU A 164 -1.97 9.94 -11.71
C LEU A 164 -2.93 8.90 -12.31
N ILE A 165 -4.09 9.35 -12.78
CA ILE A 165 -5.10 8.47 -13.36
C ILE A 165 -4.57 7.80 -14.64
N GLY A 166 -3.94 8.58 -15.52
CA GLY A 166 -3.35 8.09 -16.77
C GLY A 166 -2.23 7.08 -16.53
N TYR A 167 -1.36 7.33 -15.56
CA TYR A 167 -0.30 6.42 -15.16
C TYR A 167 -0.88 5.09 -14.66
N LEU A 168 -1.84 5.13 -13.72
CA LEU A 168 -2.47 3.91 -13.19
C LEU A 168 -3.21 3.12 -14.28
N ALA A 169 -3.91 3.82 -15.19
CA ALA A 169 -4.58 3.18 -16.32
C ALA A 169 -3.58 2.56 -17.31
N LEU A 170 -2.41 3.17 -17.51
CA LEU A 170 -1.38 2.68 -18.41
C LEU A 170 -0.67 1.46 -17.86
N ILE A 171 -0.15 1.54 -16.61
CA ILE A 171 0.54 0.41 -15.98
C ILE A 171 -0.40 -0.78 -15.78
N GLY A 172 -1.70 -0.53 -15.52
CA GLY A 172 -2.72 -1.57 -15.39
C GLY A 172 -2.99 -2.36 -16.69
N ARG A 173 -2.34 -2.01 -17.82
CA ARG A 173 -2.35 -2.80 -19.07
C ARG A 173 -1.21 -3.80 -19.15
N ILE A 174 -0.20 -3.67 -18.32
CA ILE A 174 0.95 -4.57 -18.26
C ILE A 174 0.51 -5.87 -17.56
N PRO A 175 0.72 -7.07 -18.17
CA PRO A 175 0.24 -8.34 -17.61
C PRO A 175 0.71 -8.59 -16.18
N ASP A 176 1.98 -8.35 -15.85
CA ASP A 176 2.52 -8.56 -14.53
C ASP A 176 1.86 -7.64 -13.48
N ILE A 177 1.58 -6.38 -13.86
CA ILE A 177 0.87 -5.44 -12.98
C ILE A 177 -0.60 -5.83 -12.81
N GLN A 178 -1.23 -6.38 -13.88
CA GLN A 178 -2.60 -6.91 -13.76
C GLN A 178 -2.67 -8.00 -12.70
N ARG A 179 -1.67 -8.87 -12.68
CA ARG A 179 -1.57 -9.96 -11.71
C ARG A 179 -1.40 -9.43 -10.28
N VAL A 180 -0.54 -8.41 -10.07
CA VAL A 180 -0.46 -7.71 -8.78
C VAL A 180 -1.81 -7.07 -8.40
N PHE A 181 -2.56 -6.52 -9.35
CA PHE A 181 -3.88 -5.95 -9.09
C PHE A 181 -4.95 -7.01 -8.76
N GLU A 182 -4.80 -8.25 -9.24
CA GLU A 182 -5.62 -9.39 -8.82
C GLU A 182 -5.33 -9.74 -7.34
N TYR A 183 -4.06 -9.85 -6.95
CA TYR A 183 -3.69 -10.05 -5.54
C TYR A 183 -4.17 -8.90 -4.64
N HIS A 184 -4.18 -7.65 -5.13
CA HIS A 184 -4.75 -6.51 -4.40
C HIS A 184 -6.28 -6.66 -4.25
N GLY A 185 -6.95 -7.19 -5.26
CA GLY A 185 -8.36 -7.57 -5.17
C GLY A 185 -8.60 -8.67 -4.13
N ALA A 186 -7.71 -9.68 -4.07
CA ALA A 186 -7.78 -10.77 -3.08
C ALA A 186 -7.59 -10.27 -1.65
N GLU A 187 -6.62 -9.37 -1.43
CA GLU A 187 -6.42 -8.70 -0.14
C GLU A 187 -7.69 -7.99 0.33
N HIS A 188 -8.29 -7.14 -0.52
CA HIS A 188 -9.50 -6.40 -0.17
C HIS A 188 -10.68 -7.33 0.14
N LYS A 189 -10.88 -8.39 -0.65
CA LYS A 189 -11.95 -9.36 -0.45
C LYS A 189 -11.77 -10.11 0.88
N ALA A 190 -10.56 -10.55 1.21
CA ALA A 190 -10.27 -11.24 2.47
C ALA A 190 -10.52 -10.34 3.69
N ILE A 191 -10.08 -9.07 3.65
CA ILE A 191 -10.33 -8.11 4.73
C ILE A 191 -11.81 -7.79 4.85
N ASN A 192 -12.52 -7.56 3.75
CA ASN A 192 -13.95 -7.28 3.76
C ASN A 192 -14.78 -8.46 4.30
N ALA A 193 -14.40 -9.70 3.98
CA ALA A 193 -15.03 -10.91 4.55
C ALA A 193 -14.83 -10.97 6.06
N LEU A 194 -13.59 -10.75 6.55
CA LEU A 194 -13.29 -10.69 7.97
C LEU A 194 -14.10 -9.60 8.70
N GLU A 195 -14.16 -8.40 8.13
CA GLU A 195 -14.88 -7.26 8.72
C GLU A 195 -16.40 -7.48 8.76
N ALA A 196 -16.92 -8.21 7.79
CA ALA A 196 -18.32 -8.65 7.75
C ALA A 196 -18.61 -9.85 8.70
N GLY A 197 -17.57 -10.41 9.36
CA GLY A 197 -17.70 -11.57 10.22
C GLY A 197 -18.01 -12.86 9.47
N GLN A 198 -17.66 -12.93 8.18
CA GLN A 198 -17.86 -14.11 7.34
C GLN A 198 -16.70 -15.10 7.54
N PRO A 199 -16.92 -16.41 7.31
CA PRO A 199 -15.86 -17.41 7.28
C PRO A 199 -14.76 -17.02 6.30
N LEU A 200 -13.50 -17.33 6.66
CA LEU A 200 -12.34 -17.10 5.80
C LEU A 200 -12.10 -18.34 4.92
N ASP A 201 -13.00 -18.58 4.01
CA ASP A 201 -12.86 -19.56 2.93
C ASP A 201 -13.01 -18.89 1.56
N VAL A 202 -12.60 -19.60 0.50
CA VAL A 202 -12.60 -19.05 -0.86
C VAL A 202 -14.00 -18.65 -1.32
N ALA A 203 -15.06 -19.37 -0.89
CA ALA A 203 -16.42 -19.09 -1.33
C ALA A 203 -16.94 -17.77 -0.78
N HIS A 204 -16.76 -17.53 0.53
CA HIS A 204 -17.19 -16.30 1.20
C HIS A 204 -16.32 -15.11 0.79
N VAL A 205 -14.99 -15.31 0.68
CA VAL A 205 -14.07 -14.27 0.22
C VAL A 205 -14.36 -13.87 -1.23
N ARG A 206 -14.71 -14.83 -2.11
CA ARG A 206 -15.14 -14.55 -3.49
C ARG A 206 -16.39 -13.67 -3.54
N ALA A 207 -17.34 -13.86 -2.65
CA ALA A 207 -18.56 -13.05 -2.57
C ALA A 207 -18.34 -11.64 -2.02
N ALA A 208 -17.23 -11.40 -1.31
CA ALA A 208 -16.92 -10.11 -0.72
C ALA A 208 -16.52 -9.07 -1.79
N SER A 209 -16.63 -7.79 -1.43
CA SER A 209 -16.27 -6.66 -2.28
C SER A 209 -14.74 -6.53 -2.44
N ARG A 210 -14.28 -6.22 -3.65
CA ARG A 210 -12.88 -5.81 -3.91
C ARG A 210 -12.62 -4.31 -3.67
N VAL A 211 -13.63 -3.56 -3.22
CA VAL A 211 -13.47 -2.14 -2.88
C VAL A 211 -13.41 -2.01 -1.36
N HIS A 212 -12.37 -1.34 -0.86
CA HIS A 212 -12.13 -1.19 0.57
C HIS A 212 -11.86 0.27 0.94
N THR A 213 -12.46 0.75 2.05
CA THR A 213 -12.46 2.17 2.43
C THR A 213 -11.11 2.69 2.93
N ARG A 214 -10.16 1.82 3.28
CA ARG A 214 -8.84 2.17 3.81
C ARG A 214 -7.69 1.80 2.88
N CYS A 215 -7.98 1.66 1.58
CA CYS A 215 -6.98 1.30 0.57
C CYS A 215 -5.97 2.43 0.35
N GLY A 216 -4.69 2.05 0.19
CA GLY A 216 -3.59 2.96 -0.11
C GLY A 216 -3.75 3.74 -1.43
N THR A 217 -4.39 3.14 -2.45
CA THR A 217 -4.69 3.83 -3.71
C THR A 217 -5.67 4.98 -3.50
N GLY A 218 -6.69 4.77 -2.67
CA GLY A 218 -7.62 5.83 -2.29
C GLY A 218 -6.94 6.94 -1.50
N PHE A 219 -6.00 6.58 -0.64
CA PHE A 219 -5.16 7.53 0.08
C PHE A 219 -4.35 8.43 -0.89
N LEU A 220 -3.76 7.87 -1.96
CA LEU A 220 -3.02 8.66 -2.96
C LEU A 220 -3.90 9.73 -3.61
N LEU A 221 -5.14 9.41 -3.94
CA LEU A 221 -6.07 10.41 -4.49
C LEU A 221 -6.34 11.54 -3.50
N ILE A 222 -6.56 11.21 -2.22
CA ILE A 222 -6.77 12.23 -1.18
C ILE A 222 -5.53 13.12 -1.05
N VAL A 223 -4.32 12.54 -1.08
CA VAL A 223 -3.05 13.29 -1.05
C VAL A 223 -2.96 14.26 -2.24
N VAL A 224 -3.27 13.79 -3.45
CA VAL A 224 -3.23 14.65 -4.65
C VAL A 224 -4.24 15.78 -4.56
N VAL A 225 -5.50 15.50 -4.24
CA VAL A 225 -6.54 16.54 -4.10
C VAL A 225 -6.19 17.54 -3.01
N LEU A 226 -5.73 17.05 -1.86
CA LEU A 226 -5.33 17.92 -0.75
C LEU A 226 -4.10 18.75 -1.11
N SER A 227 -3.15 18.21 -1.87
CA SER A 227 -1.98 18.94 -2.34
C SER A 227 -2.36 20.11 -3.25
N ILE A 228 -3.37 19.95 -4.09
CA ILE A 228 -3.88 21.04 -4.94
C ILE A 228 -4.37 22.18 -4.06
N ILE A 229 -5.17 21.89 -3.05
CA ILE A 229 -5.73 22.89 -2.13
C ILE A 229 -4.60 23.58 -1.35
N VAL A 230 -3.72 22.81 -0.73
CA VAL A 230 -2.62 23.36 0.11
C VAL A 230 -1.67 24.21 -0.72
N PHE A 231 -1.30 23.77 -1.92
CA PHE A 231 -0.40 24.53 -2.77
C PHE A 231 -1.08 25.76 -3.38
N ALA A 232 -2.40 25.73 -3.60
CA ALA A 232 -3.15 26.91 -3.97
C ALA A 232 -3.14 27.98 -2.85
N LEU A 233 -3.22 27.56 -1.59
CA LEU A 233 -3.13 28.45 -0.44
C LEU A 233 -1.72 29.05 -0.25
N VAL A 234 -0.68 28.30 -0.57
CA VAL A 234 0.73 28.77 -0.55
C VAL A 234 0.97 29.79 -1.68
N GLY A 235 0.24 29.66 -2.78
CA GLY A 235 0.37 30.55 -3.94
C GLY A 235 1.63 30.30 -4.78
N ASN A 236 2.11 31.35 -5.44
CA ASN A 236 3.26 31.33 -6.35
C ASN A 236 4.49 32.07 -5.77
N PRO A 237 5.15 31.55 -4.73
CA PRO A 237 6.39 32.13 -4.23
C PRO A 237 7.52 31.95 -5.26
N PRO A 238 8.68 32.66 -5.09
CA PRO A 238 9.88 32.43 -5.89
C PRO A 238 10.24 30.96 -5.96
N ILE A 239 10.87 30.54 -7.08
CA ILE A 239 11.06 29.12 -7.43
C ILE A 239 11.68 28.28 -6.31
N ILE A 240 12.66 28.79 -5.60
CA ILE A 240 13.33 28.08 -4.48
C ILE A 240 12.33 27.78 -3.36
N TRP A 241 11.54 28.76 -2.94
CA TRP A 241 10.52 28.58 -1.90
C TRP A 241 9.38 27.69 -2.37
N ARG A 242 9.07 27.72 -3.66
CA ARG A 242 8.07 26.83 -4.28
C ARG A 242 8.52 25.37 -4.20
N ILE A 243 9.75 25.07 -4.57
CA ILE A 243 10.32 23.71 -4.47
C ILE A 243 10.39 23.27 -3.00
N LEU A 244 10.92 24.12 -2.12
CA LEU A 244 11.06 23.81 -0.69
C LEU A 244 9.71 23.54 -0.02
N SER A 245 8.68 24.33 -0.33
CA SER A 245 7.33 24.12 0.19
C SER A 245 6.75 22.77 -0.26
N ARG A 246 6.99 22.33 -1.52
CA ARG A 246 6.56 21.00 -1.98
C ARG A 246 7.20 19.89 -1.17
N ILE A 247 8.49 19.98 -0.89
CA ILE A 247 9.21 18.95 -0.11
C ILE A 247 8.71 18.91 1.34
N LEU A 248 8.61 20.07 2.00
CA LEU A 248 8.26 20.15 3.41
C LEU A 248 6.78 19.89 3.70
N LEU A 249 5.88 20.26 2.77
CA LEU A 249 4.45 20.10 2.96
C LEU A 249 3.94 18.70 2.58
N VAL A 250 4.66 17.93 1.75
CA VAL A 250 4.22 16.58 1.39
C VAL A 250 4.01 15.67 2.61
N PRO A 251 4.91 15.56 3.59
CA PRO A 251 4.65 14.78 4.82
C PRO A 251 3.45 15.29 5.62
N VAL A 252 3.24 16.60 5.67
CA VAL A 252 2.10 17.22 6.36
C VAL A 252 0.79 16.90 5.64
N ILE A 253 0.77 17.01 4.31
CA ILE A 253 -0.36 16.66 3.47
C ILE A 253 -0.70 15.17 3.64
N ALA A 254 0.31 14.29 3.63
CA ALA A 254 0.12 12.87 3.85
C ALA A 254 -0.46 12.57 5.24
N ALA A 255 0.01 13.26 6.29
CA ALA A 255 -0.54 13.13 7.64
C ALA A 255 -2.02 13.52 7.71
N ILE A 256 -2.40 14.64 7.08
CA ILE A 256 -3.79 15.12 7.01
C ILE A 256 -4.64 14.14 6.18
N ALA A 257 -4.14 13.70 5.03
CA ALA A 257 -4.83 12.74 4.16
C ALA A 257 -5.12 11.41 4.89
N TYR A 258 -4.19 10.92 5.70
CA TYR A 258 -4.38 9.74 6.53
C TYR A 258 -5.54 9.92 7.52
N GLU A 259 -5.59 11.06 8.23
CA GLU A 259 -6.68 11.33 9.17
C GLU A 259 -8.03 11.47 8.46
N LEU A 260 -8.06 12.11 7.29
CA LEU A 260 -9.29 12.23 6.48
C LEU A 260 -9.77 10.87 6.00
N MET A 261 -8.87 10.01 5.50
CA MET A 261 -9.22 8.65 5.10
C MET A 261 -9.78 7.85 6.28
N ARG A 262 -9.14 7.93 7.45
CA ARG A 262 -9.58 7.25 8.67
C ARG A 262 -10.94 7.74 9.14
N LEU A 263 -11.17 9.05 9.15
CA LEU A 263 -12.45 9.67 9.48
C LEU A 263 -13.54 9.23 8.49
N GLY A 264 -13.24 9.22 7.19
CA GLY A 264 -14.14 8.76 6.15
C GLY A 264 -14.54 7.30 6.35
N ALA A 265 -13.58 6.41 6.58
CA ALA A 265 -13.85 5.00 6.84
C ALA A 265 -14.70 4.79 8.10
N ALA A 266 -14.39 5.49 9.20
CA ALA A 266 -15.14 5.39 10.44
C ALA A 266 -16.59 5.90 10.33
N ASN A 267 -16.86 6.82 9.40
CA ASN A 267 -18.15 7.47 9.19
C ASN A 267 -18.84 7.08 7.88
N TYR A 268 -18.42 5.99 7.25
CA TYR A 268 -18.89 5.56 5.93
C TYR A 268 -20.40 5.27 5.87
N ARG A 269 -21.06 5.08 7.03
CA ARG A 269 -22.52 4.94 7.13
C ARG A 269 -23.31 6.16 6.62
N TYR A 270 -22.73 7.37 6.70
CA TYR A 270 -23.42 8.61 6.30
C TYR A 270 -23.34 8.81 4.77
N ARG A 271 -24.46 9.22 4.16
CA ARG A 271 -24.56 9.42 2.70
C ARG A 271 -23.53 10.43 2.16
N ILE A 272 -23.34 11.54 2.89
CA ILE A 272 -22.39 12.58 2.48
C ILE A 272 -20.94 12.07 2.47
N VAL A 273 -20.58 11.24 3.45
CA VAL A 273 -19.24 10.63 3.53
C VAL A 273 -19.04 9.64 2.37
N ARG A 274 -20.04 8.82 2.06
CA ARG A 274 -20.01 7.93 0.90
C ARG A 274 -19.82 8.70 -0.40
N TRP A 275 -20.51 9.82 -0.56
CA TRP A 275 -20.36 10.67 -1.73
C TRP A 275 -18.96 11.28 -1.83
N LEU A 276 -18.43 11.81 -0.73
CA LEU A 276 -17.06 12.36 -0.68
C LEU A 276 -15.97 11.31 -0.94
N MET A 277 -16.18 10.07 -0.49
CA MET A 277 -15.23 8.98 -0.71
C MET A 277 -15.41 8.29 -2.08
N ALA A 278 -16.52 8.51 -2.78
CA ALA A 278 -16.80 7.84 -4.04
C ALA A 278 -15.68 7.94 -5.09
N PRO A 279 -15.04 9.11 -5.32
CA PRO A 279 -13.93 9.19 -6.28
C PRO A 279 -12.73 8.33 -5.86
N SER A 280 -12.40 8.30 -4.56
CA SER A 280 -11.31 7.49 -4.00
C SER A 280 -11.59 5.99 -4.15
N LEU A 281 -12.84 5.56 -3.94
CA LEU A 281 -13.26 4.17 -4.14
C LEU A 281 -13.32 3.81 -5.62
N ALA A 282 -13.76 4.72 -6.49
CA ALA A 282 -13.80 4.50 -7.93
C ALA A 282 -12.39 4.30 -8.53
N LEU A 283 -11.38 5.02 -8.01
CA LEU A 283 -9.99 4.87 -8.45
C LEU A 283 -9.45 3.45 -8.22
N GLN A 284 -9.94 2.74 -7.21
CA GLN A 284 -9.57 1.35 -6.95
C GLN A 284 -9.97 0.42 -8.10
N GLY A 285 -10.97 0.77 -8.90
CA GLY A 285 -11.31 0.04 -10.12
C GLY A 285 -10.17 -0.03 -11.14
N LEU A 286 -9.19 0.88 -11.09
CA LEU A 286 -7.98 0.86 -11.92
C LEU A 286 -6.86 -0.01 -11.33
N THR A 287 -6.86 -0.23 -10.02
CA THR A 287 -5.77 -0.87 -9.28
C THR A 287 -6.15 -2.16 -8.58
N THR A 288 -7.40 -2.63 -8.76
CA THR A 288 -7.86 -3.93 -8.30
C THR A 288 -8.53 -4.68 -9.44
N ARG A 289 -8.28 -5.99 -9.52
CA ARG A 289 -8.93 -6.90 -10.47
C ARG A 289 -9.59 -8.05 -9.72
N GLU A 290 -10.41 -8.83 -10.42
CA GLU A 290 -11.03 -10.02 -9.86
C GLU A 290 -9.97 -11.11 -9.70
N PRO A 291 -9.72 -11.60 -8.47
CA PRO A 291 -8.70 -12.63 -8.21
C PRO A 291 -9.22 -14.03 -8.55
N ASP A 292 -8.29 -14.93 -8.85
CA ASP A 292 -8.55 -16.36 -8.91
C ASP A 292 -8.61 -16.99 -7.50
N ASP A 293 -9.03 -18.27 -7.41
CA ASP A 293 -9.17 -18.98 -6.15
C ASP A 293 -7.86 -19.16 -5.40
N GLY A 294 -6.78 -19.36 -6.13
CA GLY A 294 -5.47 -19.52 -5.54
C GLY A 294 -4.92 -18.20 -4.99
N GLN A 295 -5.20 -17.07 -5.65
CA GLN A 295 -4.84 -15.74 -5.15
C GLN A 295 -5.65 -15.40 -3.89
N MET A 296 -6.94 -15.77 -3.85
CA MET A 296 -7.75 -15.66 -2.65
C MET A 296 -7.21 -16.55 -1.52
N ALA A 297 -6.79 -17.79 -1.82
CA ALA A 297 -6.19 -18.68 -0.84
C ALA A 297 -4.90 -18.09 -0.24
N CYS A 298 -4.03 -17.45 -1.04
CA CYS A 298 -2.86 -16.73 -0.54
C CYS A 298 -3.26 -15.62 0.44
N ALA A 299 -4.25 -14.78 0.09
CA ALA A 299 -4.71 -13.69 0.94
C ALA A 299 -5.31 -14.21 2.26
N ILE A 300 -6.10 -15.29 2.21
CA ILE A 300 -6.66 -15.97 3.39
C ILE A 300 -5.52 -16.49 4.28
N THR A 301 -4.55 -17.19 3.71
CA THR A 301 -3.41 -17.78 4.44
C THR A 301 -2.62 -16.70 5.18
N ALA A 302 -2.28 -15.59 4.52
CA ALA A 302 -1.58 -14.47 5.17
C ALA A 302 -2.43 -13.85 6.30
N LEU A 303 -3.73 -13.67 6.07
CA LEU A 303 -4.65 -13.10 7.05
C LEU A 303 -4.84 -14.00 8.26
N GLU A 304 -5.05 -15.31 8.07
CA GLU A 304 -5.16 -16.28 9.16
C GLU A 304 -3.91 -16.30 10.02
N ARG A 305 -2.73 -16.15 9.39
CA ARG A 305 -1.46 -16.18 10.12
C ARG A 305 -1.38 -15.02 11.11
N VAL A 306 -1.66 -13.79 10.68
CA VAL A 306 -1.62 -12.61 11.57
C VAL A 306 -2.74 -12.63 12.61
N LEU A 307 -3.92 -13.20 12.30
CA LEU A 307 -5.02 -13.36 13.26
C LEU A 307 -4.63 -14.30 14.40
N ARG A 308 -4.00 -15.43 14.08
CA ARG A 308 -3.52 -16.41 15.08
C ARG A 308 -2.50 -15.79 16.02
N GLU A 309 -1.53 -15.04 15.49
CA GLU A 309 -0.50 -14.36 16.28
C GLU A 309 -1.09 -13.26 17.17
N ASP A 310 -2.11 -12.57 16.69
CA ASP A 310 -2.85 -11.59 17.48
C ASP A 310 -3.77 -12.21 18.55
N GLY A 311 -3.91 -13.54 18.56
CA GLY A 311 -4.82 -14.27 19.45
C GLY A 311 -6.30 -14.03 19.14
N VAL A 312 -6.62 -13.67 17.89
CA VAL A 312 -7.99 -13.47 17.41
C VAL A 312 -8.49 -14.76 16.80
N ALA A 313 -9.67 -15.22 17.25
CA ALA A 313 -10.30 -16.40 16.68
C ALA A 313 -10.56 -16.18 15.18
N VAL A 314 -10.04 -17.09 14.38
CA VAL A 314 -10.33 -17.13 12.94
C VAL A 314 -11.78 -17.56 12.79
N PRO A 315 -12.63 -16.83 12.04
CA PRO A 315 -14.00 -17.28 11.79
C PRO A 315 -13.98 -18.69 11.15
N GLU A 316 -14.69 -19.62 11.80
CA GLU A 316 -14.65 -21.03 11.41
C GLU A 316 -15.09 -21.23 9.97
N ARG A 317 -14.35 -22.06 9.25
CA ARG A 317 -14.78 -22.57 7.94
C ARG A 317 -16.02 -23.44 8.17
N VAL A 318 -17.10 -23.14 7.50
CA VAL A 318 -18.26 -24.05 7.44
C VAL A 318 -17.81 -25.24 6.58
N VAL A 319 -17.62 -26.38 7.23
CA VAL A 319 -17.27 -27.68 6.59
C VAL A 319 -18.42 -28.15 5.73
#